data_1c66d445ca77e54b6b0b3c1fa95610af
#
_entry.id   1c66d445ca77e54b6b0b3c1fa95610af
#
_cell.length_a   1.000
_cell.length_b   1.000
_cell.length_c   1.000
_cell.angle_alpha   90.00
_cell.angle_beta   90.00
_cell.angle_gamma   90.00
#
_symmetry.space_group_name_H-M   'P 1'
#
loop_
_entity.id
_entity.type
_entity.pdbx_description
1 polymer ?
#
loop_
_entity_poly.entity_id
_entity_poly.type
_entity_poly.pdbx_seq_one_letter_code
_entity_poly.pdbx_strand_id
1 'polypeptide(L)'
;LFPHRPPATDGAGRIRQNEEYPTVNIVRIDDLDLPGLDDYARLTDVVLRRLREPAGGLYIAESSKVIARALAAGHRPRSVLVQEQWLGDMESLLAGWDDVTVFVGDAATLESLTGYNLHRGALAAMHRPELRPVADVIQGARRIVVLEDITDHTNVGAIFRAVAGIGADAVLISPRCADPLYRRSVRVSMGTVLQVPWTRLPEWSEAAPLLHAAGFHIAALALSENAVTLDEFAADVPSKLALVLGSEGDGLSRQALSAADTVVTIPMSHGVDSLNVASASAVALYTLR
;
A
#
# COMPACT_ATOMS: atom_id res chain seq x y z
N LEU A 1 17.62 2.51 -11.35
CA LEU A 1 18.98 1.97 -11.57
C LEU A 1 19.37 1.26 -10.28
N PHE A 2 19.30 -0.08 -10.28
CA PHE A 2 19.78 -0.90 -9.16
C PHE A 2 21.29 -1.05 -9.29
N PRO A 3 22.06 -1.02 -8.21
CA PRO A 3 23.47 -1.28 -8.26
C PRO A 3 23.68 -2.77 -8.60
N HIS A 4 24.19 -3.04 -9.80
CA HIS A 4 24.73 -4.36 -10.15
C HIS A 4 25.87 -4.67 -9.19
N ARG A 5 25.73 -5.74 -8.41
CA ARG A 5 26.85 -6.34 -7.69
C ARG A 5 27.78 -6.95 -8.76
N PRO A 6 29.04 -6.59 -8.83
CA PRO A 6 29.95 -7.20 -9.80
C PRO A 6 30.10 -8.70 -9.49
N PRO A 7 30.30 -9.55 -10.51
CA PRO A 7 30.52 -10.98 -10.31
C PRO A 7 31.77 -11.22 -9.46
N ALA A 8 31.67 -12.19 -8.54
CA ALA A 8 32.80 -12.60 -7.73
C ALA A 8 33.88 -13.23 -8.61
N THR A 9 35.11 -12.71 -8.57
CA THR A 9 36.28 -13.29 -9.25
C THR A 9 37.12 -14.10 -8.26
N ASP A 10 37.75 -15.19 -8.74
CA ASP A 10 38.76 -15.88 -7.99
C ASP A 10 40.07 -15.02 -7.90
N GLY A 11 40.98 -15.39 -7.03
CA GLY A 11 42.26 -14.69 -6.86
C GLY A 11 43.17 -14.64 -8.10
N ALA A 12 42.76 -15.21 -9.24
CA ALA A 12 43.42 -15.20 -10.54
C ALA A 12 42.64 -14.41 -11.60
N GLY A 13 41.56 -13.68 -11.23
CA GLY A 13 40.76 -12.86 -12.15
C GLY A 13 39.87 -13.64 -13.12
N ARG A 14 39.65 -14.93 -12.87
CA ARG A 14 38.75 -15.75 -13.69
C ARG A 14 37.35 -15.67 -13.13
N ILE A 15 36.38 -15.46 -14.01
CA ILE A 15 34.94 -15.57 -13.67
C ILE A 15 34.71 -17.05 -13.29
N ARG A 16 34.26 -17.29 -12.06
CA ARG A 16 33.84 -18.63 -11.65
C ARG A 16 32.61 -19.03 -12.51
N GLN A 17 32.83 -19.94 -13.44
CA GLN A 17 31.79 -20.67 -14.15
C GLN A 17 31.26 -21.73 -13.17
N ASN A 18 29.96 -21.73 -12.87
CA ASN A 18 29.18 -22.56 -11.97
C ASN A 18 29.11 -22.08 -10.50
N GLU A 19 28.56 -20.90 -10.26
CA GLU A 19 27.63 -20.79 -9.16
C GLU A 19 26.25 -21.21 -9.73
N GLU A 20 25.79 -22.41 -9.41
CA GLU A 20 24.37 -22.77 -9.51
C GLU A 20 23.64 -21.76 -8.64
N TYR A 21 23.02 -20.75 -9.26
CA TYR A 21 22.09 -19.90 -8.55
C TYR A 21 21.00 -20.81 -8.04
N PRO A 22 20.71 -20.78 -6.72
CA PRO A 22 19.61 -21.58 -6.19
C PRO A 22 18.37 -21.26 -6.98
N THR A 23 17.79 -22.30 -7.58
CA THR A 23 16.63 -22.19 -8.48
C THR A 23 15.37 -22.22 -7.64
N VAL A 24 14.49 -21.24 -7.81
CA VAL A 24 13.14 -21.26 -7.24
C VAL A 24 12.44 -22.59 -7.55
N ASN A 25 11.57 -23.05 -6.67
CA ASN A 25 10.81 -24.27 -6.88
C ASN A 25 9.70 -24.04 -7.93
N ILE A 26 9.93 -24.50 -9.17
CA ILE A 26 8.98 -24.34 -10.29
C ILE A 26 7.99 -25.51 -10.32
N VAL A 27 6.71 -25.21 -10.26
CA VAL A 27 5.61 -26.17 -10.36
C VAL A 27 4.71 -25.80 -11.55
N ARG A 28 4.62 -26.68 -12.54
CA ARG A 28 3.70 -26.52 -13.66
C ARG A 28 2.29 -26.94 -13.25
N ILE A 29 1.31 -26.10 -13.58
CA ILE A 29 -0.08 -26.33 -13.21
C ILE A 29 -0.70 -27.28 -14.23
N ASP A 30 -0.96 -28.49 -13.82
CA ASP A 30 -1.73 -29.53 -14.53
C ASP A 30 -3.08 -29.84 -13.84
N ASP A 31 -3.22 -29.42 -12.58
CA ASP A 31 -4.42 -29.56 -11.77
C ASP A 31 -4.64 -28.28 -10.95
N LEU A 32 -5.89 -27.77 -10.91
CA LEU A 32 -6.24 -26.57 -10.16
C LEU A 32 -6.41 -26.82 -8.65
N ASP A 33 -6.44 -28.07 -8.23
CA ASP A 33 -6.53 -28.49 -6.81
C ASP A 33 -5.14 -28.62 -6.15
N LEU A 34 -4.07 -28.21 -6.83
CA LEU A 34 -2.73 -28.22 -6.23
C LEU A 34 -2.66 -27.33 -4.98
N PRO A 35 -2.02 -27.83 -3.90
CA PRO A 35 -1.83 -27.06 -2.67
C PRO A 35 -1.12 -25.73 -2.92
N GLY A 36 -1.68 -24.64 -2.35
CA GLY A 36 -1.14 -23.29 -2.53
C GLY A 36 -1.78 -22.48 -3.66
N LEU A 37 -2.52 -23.11 -4.61
CA LEU A 37 -3.30 -22.39 -5.61
C LEU A 37 -4.55 -21.71 -5.03
N ASP A 38 -5.04 -22.16 -3.89
CA ASP A 38 -6.15 -21.53 -3.16
C ASP A 38 -5.93 -20.04 -2.87
N ASP A 39 -4.68 -19.63 -2.69
CA ASP A 39 -4.31 -18.23 -2.48
C ASP A 39 -4.70 -17.35 -3.68
N TYR A 40 -4.78 -17.92 -4.87
CA TYR A 40 -5.11 -17.23 -6.14
C TYR A 40 -6.54 -17.49 -6.63
N ALA A 41 -7.28 -18.39 -5.98
CA ALA A 41 -8.61 -18.76 -6.43
C ALA A 41 -9.62 -17.61 -6.29
N ARG A 42 -10.44 -17.39 -7.32
CA ARG A 42 -11.54 -16.44 -7.33
C ARG A 42 -11.18 -15.03 -6.83
N LEU A 43 -10.12 -14.45 -7.37
CA LEU A 43 -9.65 -13.11 -6.97
C LEU A 43 -10.66 -11.98 -7.28
N THR A 44 -11.68 -12.25 -8.09
CA THR A 44 -12.79 -11.32 -8.37
C THR A 44 -13.88 -11.34 -7.31
N ASP A 45 -13.94 -12.35 -6.46
CA ASP A 45 -14.90 -12.45 -5.36
C ASP A 45 -14.49 -11.56 -4.18
N VAL A 46 -14.98 -10.33 -4.19
CA VAL A 46 -14.61 -9.29 -3.21
C VAL A 46 -14.94 -9.70 -1.77
N VAL A 47 -16.10 -10.33 -1.55
CA VAL A 47 -16.54 -10.72 -0.21
C VAL A 47 -15.64 -11.83 0.34
N LEU A 48 -15.38 -12.85 -0.47
CA LEU A 48 -14.51 -13.96 -0.10
C LEU A 48 -13.10 -13.48 0.22
N ARG A 49 -12.53 -12.62 -0.63
CA ARG A 49 -11.15 -12.14 -0.50
C ARG A 49 -10.94 -11.22 0.69
N ARG A 50 -11.91 -10.35 1.02
CA ARG A 50 -11.87 -9.51 2.22
C ARG A 50 -11.79 -10.30 3.53
N LEU A 51 -12.36 -11.50 3.53
CA LEU A 51 -12.29 -12.40 4.70
C LEU A 51 -11.01 -13.26 4.67
N ARG A 52 -10.73 -13.90 3.53
CA ARG A 52 -9.63 -14.87 3.43
C ARG A 52 -8.25 -14.24 3.48
N GLU A 53 -8.02 -13.09 2.84
CA GLU A 53 -6.68 -12.50 2.79
C GLU A 53 -6.17 -12.09 4.18
N PRO A 54 -6.92 -11.32 5.01
CA PRO A 54 -6.47 -11.02 6.36
C PRO A 54 -6.39 -12.25 7.27
N ALA A 55 -7.41 -13.11 7.24
CA ALA A 55 -7.47 -14.31 8.09
C ALA A 55 -6.34 -15.31 7.75
N GLY A 56 -5.98 -15.42 6.47
CA GLY A 56 -4.88 -16.24 6.00
C GLY A 56 -3.49 -15.61 6.16
N GLY A 57 -3.41 -14.37 6.66
CA GLY A 57 -2.16 -13.63 6.82
C GLY A 57 -1.49 -13.33 5.47
N LEU A 58 -2.28 -13.08 4.41
CA LEU A 58 -1.74 -12.86 3.07
C LEU A 58 -2.34 -11.61 2.40
N TYR A 59 -1.67 -11.13 1.36
CA TYR A 59 -2.20 -10.19 0.36
C TYR A 59 -1.66 -10.54 -1.03
N ILE A 60 -2.31 -10.04 -2.08
CA ILE A 60 -1.92 -10.30 -3.46
C ILE A 60 -1.24 -9.08 -4.06
N ALA A 61 0.02 -9.26 -4.50
CA ALA A 61 0.77 -8.31 -5.32
C ALA A 61 0.60 -8.69 -6.80
N GLU A 62 0.15 -7.74 -7.62
CA GLU A 62 -0.10 -7.94 -9.05
C GLU A 62 0.91 -7.15 -9.89
N SER A 63 1.60 -7.78 -10.80
CA SER A 63 2.65 -7.32 -11.72
C SER A 63 4.06 -7.36 -11.14
N SER A 64 5.05 -7.62 -12.02
CA SER A 64 6.47 -7.67 -11.66
C SER A 64 6.95 -6.40 -10.92
N LYS A 65 6.45 -5.22 -11.31
CA LYS A 65 6.80 -3.95 -10.65
C LYS A 65 6.31 -3.87 -9.22
N VAL A 66 5.08 -4.33 -8.94
CA VAL A 66 4.51 -4.33 -7.58
C VAL A 66 5.20 -5.39 -6.73
N ILE A 67 5.46 -6.57 -7.29
CA ILE A 67 6.21 -7.65 -6.61
C ILE A 67 7.61 -7.15 -6.25
N ALA A 68 8.33 -6.52 -7.18
CA ALA A 68 9.64 -5.93 -6.91
C ALA A 68 9.62 -4.91 -5.76
N ARG A 69 8.57 -4.08 -5.68
CA ARG A 69 8.39 -3.12 -4.57
C ARG A 69 8.13 -3.82 -3.24
N ALA A 70 7.35 -4.89 -3.25
CA ALA A 70 7.09 -5.69 -2.05
C ALA A 70 8.39 -6.31 -1.51
N LEU A 71 9.16 -6.94 -2.39
CA LEU A 71 10.45 -7.54 -2.02
C LEU A 71 11.46 -6.49 -1.52
N ALA A 72 11.54 -5.34 -2.21
CA ALA A 72 12.41 -4.22 -1.79
C ALA A 72 11.99 -3.61 -0.44
N ALA A 73 10.71 -3.69 -0.08
CA ALA A 73 10.19 -3.28 1.22
C ALA A 73 10.37 -4.36 2.31
N GLY A 74 10.99 -5.49 1.99
CA GLY A 74 11.24 -6.59 2.92
C GLY A 74 10.05 -7.53 3.14
N HIS A 75 9.01 -7.45 2.30
CA HIS A 75 7.89 -8.37 2.40
C HIS A 75 8.27 -9.74 1.84
N ARG A 76 7.84 -10.80 2.54
CA ARG A 76 8.15 -12.17 2.16
C ARG A 76 7.10 -12.75 1.22
N PRO A 77 7.48 -13.31 0.04
CA PRO A 77 6.58 -14.05 -0.81
C PRO A 77 6.27 -15.43 -0.21
N ARG A 78 5.02 -15.90 -0.38
CA ARG A 78 4.59 -17.29 -0.10
C ARG A 78 4.74 -18.14 -1.34
N SER A 79 4.28 -17.61 -2.45
CA SER A 79 4.35 -18.22 -3.77
C SER A 79 4.16 -17.16 -4.85
N VAL A 80 4.46 -17.53 -6.10
CA VAL A 80 4.21 -16.70 -7.28
C VAL A 80 3.42 -17.51 -8.30
N LEU A 81 2.49 -16.86 -8.99
CA LEU A 81 1.72 -17.42 -10.10
C LEU A 81 2.04 -16.64 -11.36
N VAL A 82 2.48 -17.32 -12.43
CA VAL A 82 3.02 -16.66 -13.61
C VAL A 82 2.68 -17.44 -14.89
N GLN A 83 2.55 -16.73 -16.02
CA GLN A 83 2.53 -17.35 -17.33
C GLN A 83 3.95 -17.70 -17.77
N GLU A 84 4.11 -18.78 -18.57
CA GLU A 84 5.40 -19.28 -19.06
C GLU A 84 6.29 -18.17 -19.63
N GLN A 85 5.72 -17.27 -20.42
CA GLN A 85 6.47 -16.18 -21.06
C GLN A 85 7.12 -15.19 -20.11
N TRP A 86 6.68 -15.13 -18.83
CA TRP A 86 7.19 -14.22 -17.80
C TRP A 86 8.02 -14.93 -16.74
N LEU A 87 8.24 -16.24 -16.88
CA LEU A 87 8.95 -17.04 -15.88
C LEU A 87 10.38 -16.50 -15.65
N GLY A 88 11.14 -16.25 -16.70
CA GLY A 88 12.52 -15.78 -16.58
C GLY A 88 12.66 -14.42 -15.85
N ASP A 89 11.67 -13.50 -16.03
CA ASP A 89 11.64 -12.24 -15.29
C ASP A 89 11.41 -12.50 -13.80
N MET A 90 10.56 -13.49 -13.45
CA MET A 90 10.27 -13.84 -12.07
C MET A 90 11.42 -14.58 -11.39
N GLU A 91 12.08 -15.51 -12.08
CA GLU A 91 13.29 -16.16 -11.56
C GLU A 91 14.36 -15.13 -11.20
N SER A 92 14.59 -14.15 -12.08
CA SER A 92 15.53 -13.06 -11.84
C SER A 92 15.14 -12.21 -10.63
N LEU A 93 13.85 -11.93 -10.46
CA LEU A 93 13.32 -11.10 -9.37
C LEU A 93 13.35 -11.83 -8.02
N LEU A 94 13.18 -13.15 -8.04
CA LEU A 94 13.14 -14.01 -6.86
C LEU A 94 14.52 -14.60 -6.50
N ALA A 95 15.60 -14.14 -7.14
CA ALA A 95 16.94 -14.59 -6.81
C ALA A 95 17.24 -14.40 -5.31
N GLY A 96 17.56 -15.50 -4.61
CA GLY A 96 17.75 -15.53 -3.16
C GLY A 96 16.49 -15.86 -2.34
N TRP A 97 15.38 -16.23 -3.00
CA TRP A 97 14.15 -16.73 -2.37
C TRP A 97 13.89 -18.19 -2.75
N ASP A 98 14.84 -19.08 -2.40
CA ASP A 98 14.91 -20.47 -2.88
C ASP A 98 13.77 -21.36 -2.34
N ASP A 99 13.11 -20.93 -1.28
CA ASP A 99 11.97 -21.62 -0.65
C ASP A 99 10.60 -21.23 -1.25
N VAL A 100 10.60 -20.33 -2.25
CA VAL A 100 9.37 -19.81 -2.86
C VAL A 100 8.95 -20.69 -4.03
N THR A 101 7.70 -21.17 -4.01
CA THR A 101 7.12 -21.90 -5.13
C THR A 101 6.64 -20.94 -6.21
N VAL A 102 7.04 -21.19 -7.45
CA VAL A 102 6.56 -20.50 -8.65
C VAL A 102 5.64 -21.43 -9.44
N PHE A 103 4.35 -21.16 -9.39
CA PHE A 103 3.34 -21.85 -10.19
C PHE A 103 3.31 -21.28 -11.60
N VAL A 104 3.43 -22.15 -12.57
CA VAL A 104 3.48 -21.77 -13.99
C VAL A 104 2.30 -22.42 -14.75
N GLY A 105 1.51 -21.61 -15.42
CA GLY A 105 0.40 -22.08 -16.23
C GLY A 105 0.21 -21.27 -17.51
N ASP A 106 -0.63 -21.75 -18.40
CA ASP A 106 -1.07 -21.00 -19.56
C ASP A 106 -2.15 -19.96 -19.20
N ALA A 107 -2.46 -19.06 -20.14
CA ALA A 107 -3.41 -17.98 -19.89
C ALA A 107 -4.81 -18.49 -19.52
N ALA A 108 -5.28 -19.58 -20.14
CA ALA A 108 -6.62 -20.13 -19.91
C ALA A 108 -6.73 -20.77 -18.51
N THR A 109 -5.71 -21.51 -18.12
CA THR A 109 -5.61 -22.12 -16.77
C THR A 109 -5.59 -21.03 -15.69
N LEU A 110 -4.78 -19.98 -15.87
CA LEU A 110 -4.70 -18.89 -14.89
C LEU A 110 -6.00 -18.08 -14.84
N GLU A 111 -6.68 -17.85 -15.95
CA GLU A 111 -7.97 -17.18 -15.98
C GLU A 111 -9.05 -18.00 -15.26
N SER A 112 -9.08 -19.31 -15.48
CA SER A 112 -10.00 -20.23 -14.79
C SER A 112 -9.80 -20.20 -13.27
N LEU A 113 -8.55 -20.17 -12.79
CA LEU A 113 -8.21 -20.12 -11.37
C LEU A 113 -8.58 -18.75 -10.73
N THR A 114 -8.13 -17.67 -11.35
CA THR A 114 -8.22 -16.33 -10.78
C THR A 114 -9.56 -15.64 -10.98
N GLY A 115 -10.32 -16.06 -12.00
CA GLY A 115 -11.58 -15.47 -12.43
C GLY A 115 -11.41 -14.22 -13.32
N TYR A 116 -10.20 -13.96 -13.85
CA TYR A 116 -9.96 -12.88 -14.82
C TYR A 116 -8.67 -13.13 -15.62
N ASN A 117 -8.57 -12.49 -16.78
CA ASN A 117 -7.37 -12.61 -17.61
C ASN A 117 -6.18 -11.84 -17.02
N LEU A 118 -5.07 -12.53 -16.79
CA LEU A 118 -3.86 -11.98 -16.20
C LEU A 118 -2.99 -11.27 -17.26
N HIS A 119 -3.30 -10.01 -17.57
CA HIS A 119 -2.58 -9.25 -18.61
C HIS A 119 -1.18 -8.77 -18.22
N ARG A 120 -0.81 -8.81 -16.94
CA ARG A 120 0.44 -8.19 -16.41
C ARG A 120 1.43 -9.18 -15.83
N GLY A 121 1.47 -10.36 -16.38
CA GLY A 121 2.56 -11.31 -16.21
C GLY A 121 2.54 -12.16 -14.95
N ALA A 122 2.46 -11.58 -13.76
CA ALA A 122 2.61 -12.33 -12.51
C ALA A 122 1.73 -11.83 -11.37
N LEU A 123 1.36 -12.77 -10.49
CA LEU A 123 0.79 -12.53 -9.17
C LEU A 123 1.73 -13.12 -8.12
N ALA A 124 1.83 -12.48 -6.97
CA ALA A 124 2.48 -13.06 -5.81
C ALA A 124 1.53 -13.05 -4.61
N ALA A 125 1.37 -14.19 -3.97
CA ALA A 125 0.81 -14.29 -2.63
C ALA A 125 1.92 -13.93 -1.64
N MET A 126 1.72 -12.85 -0.90
CA MET A 126 2.71 -12.31 0.01
C MET A 126 2.25 -12.48 1.46
N HIS A 127 3.16 -12.76 2.37
CA HIS A 127 2.86 -12.71 3.80
C HIS A 127 2.52 -11.27 4.21
N ARG A 128 1.46 -11.11 5.03
CA ARG A 128 1.17 -9.81 5.64
C ARG A 128 2.21 -9.51 6.72
N PRO A 129 2.84 -8.33 6.69
CA PRO A 129 3.68 -7.91 7.79
C PRO A 129 2.82 -7.63 9.05
N GLU A 130 3.41 -7.81 10.20
CA GLU A 130 2.81 -7.31 11.45
C GLU A 130 2.77 -5.79 11.42
N LEU A 131 1.64 -5.22 11.89
CA LEU A 131 1.50 -3.78 11.99
C LEU A 131 2.32 -3.27 13.18
N ARG A 132 3.14 -2.26 12.92
CA ARG A 132 3.95 -1.61 13.95
C ARG A 132 3.08 -0.71 14.84
N PRO A 133 3.44 -0.51 16.11
CA PRO A 133 2.80 0.48 16.97
C PRO A 133 2.81 1.88 16.31
N VAL A 134 1.77 2.69 16.57
CA VAL A 134 1.67 4.05 16.03
C VAL A 134 2.92 4.87 16.34
N ALA A 135 3.40 4.82 17.60
CA ALA A 135 4.58 5.55 18.05
C ALA A 135 5.82 5.26 17.19
N ASP A 136 6.01 3.99 16.77
CA ASP A 136 7.14 3.57 15.94
C ASP A 136 7.00 4.07 14.49
N VAL A 137 5.77 4.10 13.97
CA VAL A 137 5.50 4.53 12.59
C VAL A 137 5.69 6.04 12.43
N ILE A 138 5.33 6.82 13.45
CA ILE A 138 5.45 8.29 13.41
C ILE A 138 6.78 8.81 13.97
N GLN A 139 7.66 7.92 14.42
CA GLN A 139 8.97 8.32 14.95
C GLN A 139 9.79 9.06 13.89
N GLY A 140 10.17 10.30 14.18
CA GLY A 140 10.90 11.16 13.24
C GLY A 140 10.06 11.79 12.14
N ALA A 141 8.79 11.41 12.00
CA ALA A 141 7.88 11.99 11.00
C ALA A 141 7.55 13.46 11.30
N ARG A 142 7.39 14.24 10.24
CA ARG A 142 6.98 15.65 10.29
C ARG A 142 5.62 15.87 9.62
N ARG A 143 5.31 15.10 8.61
CA ARG A 143 4.05 15.16 7.84
C ARG A 143 3.43 13.76 7.82
N ILE A 144 2.27 13.60 8.41
CA ILE A 144 1.51 12.35 8.35
C ILE A 144 0.10 12.62 7.82
N VAL A 145 -0.47 11.59 7.21
CA VAL A 145 -1.86 11.62 6.74
C VAL A 145 -2.66 10.63 7.57
N VAL A 146 -3.80 11.05 8.05
CA VAL A 146 -4.75 10.19 8.76
C VAL A 146 -5.98 9.99 7.88
N LEU A 147 -6.31 8.73 7.58
CA LEU A 147 -7.50 8.36 6.82
C LEU A 147 -8.58 7.91 7.79
N GLU A 148 -9.67 8.65 7.87
CA GLU A 148 -10.80 8.28 8.70
C GLU A 148 -11.92 7.69 7.87
N ASP A 149 -12.22 6.41 8.13
CA ASP A 149 -13.36 5.65 7.60
C ASP A 149 -13.49 5.68 6.08
N ILE A 150 -12.38 5.80 5.37
CA ILE A 150 -12.36 5.70 3.91
C ILE A 150 -12.53 4.24 3.53
N THR A 151 -13.70 3.86 3.04
CA THR A 151 -14.09 2.47 2.75
C THR A 151 -13.80 2.05 1.32
N ASP A 152 -13.57 3.00 0.39
CA ASP A 152 -13.19 2.67 -0.98
C ASP A 152 -11.68 2.42 -1.09
N HIS A 153 -11.34 1.19 -1.44
CA HIS A 153 -9.96 0.76 -1.69
C HIS A 153 -9.27 1.56 -2.82
N THR A 154 -10.03 2.10 -3.77
CA THR A 154 -9.48 2.94 -4.86
C THR A 154 -8.95 4.24 -4.28
N ASN A 155 -9.73 4.89 -3.40
CA ASN A 155 -9.33 6.12 -2.74
C ASN A 155 -8.14 5.89 -1.81
N VAL A 156 -8.15 4.83 -1.00
CA VAL A 156 -7.00 4.45 -0.17
C VAL A 156 -5.74 4.30 -1.03
N GLY A 157 -5.80 3.53 -2.11
CA GLY A 157 -4.65 3.32 -3.00
C GLY A 157 -4.17 4.61 -3.67
N ALA A 158 -5.08 5.49 -4.10
CA ALA A 158 -4.76 6.76 -4.74
C ALA A 158 -4.10 7.74 -3.74
N ILE A 159 -4.58 7.77 -2.49
CA ILE A 159 -3.98 8.60 -1.43
C ILE A 159 -2.56 8.12 -1.10
N PHE A 160 -2.34 6.81 -0.92
CA PHE A 160 -0.99 6.27 -0.72
C PHE A 160 -0.05 6.63 -1.87
N ARG A 161 -0.54 6.66 -3.11
CA ARG A 161 0.24 7.10 -4.26
C ARG A 161 0.57 8.59 -4.21
N ALA A 162 -0.37 9.44 -3.79
CA ALA A 162 -0.14 10.87 -3.59
C ALA A 162 0.88 11.11 -2.46
N VAL A 163 0.71 10.44 -1.31
CA VAL A 163 1.65 10.49 -0.18
C VAL A 163 3.07 10.14 -0.62
N ALA A 164 3.24 9.01 -1.31
CA ALA A 164 4.56 8.59 -1.79
C ALA A 164 5.17 9.56 -2.82
N GLY A 165 4.33 10.15 -3.69
CA GLY A 165 4.78 11.03 -4.76
C GLY A 165 5.08 12.45 -4.32
N ILE A 166 4.36 12.96 -3.31
CA ILE A 166 4.46 14.34 -2.83
C ILE A 166 5.38 14.44 -1.61
N GLY A 167 5.40 13.41 -0.75
CA GLY A 167 6.42 13.33 0.30
C GLY A 167 5.91 13.45 1.74
N ALA A 168 4.72 12.91 2.09
CA ALA A 168 4.40 12.70 3.50
C ALA A 168 5.12 11.44 4.04
N ASP A 169 5.40 11.44 5.35
CA ASP A 169 6.30 10.46 5.97
C ASP A 169 5.59 9.15 6.33
N ALA A 170 4.29 9.21 6.67
CA ALA A 170 3.50 8.06 7.07
C ALA A 170 2.01 8.26 6.82
N VAL A 171 1.28 7.14 6.80
CA VAL A 171 -0.19 7.11 6.77
C VAL A 171 -0.71 6.35 7.99
N LEU A 172 -1.66 6.94 8.70
CA LEU A 172 -2.41 6.26 9.76
C LEU A 172 -3.85 6.07 9.29
N ILE A 173 -4.43 4.92 9.56
CA ILE A 173 -5.80 4.62 9.12
C ILE A 173 -6.68 4.29 10.33
N SER A 174 -7.91 4.79 10.35
CA SER A 174 -8.87 4.46 11.40
C SER A 174 -9.26 2.97 11.38
N PRO A 175 -9.84 2.44 12.47
CA PRO A 175 -10.21 1.02 12.55
C PRO A 175 -11.15 0.56 11.43
N ARG A 176 -12.06 1.43 10.96
CA ARG A 176 -13.05 1.13 9.91
C ARG A 176 -12.59 1.45 8.50
N CYS A 177 -11.40 1.99 8.34
CA CYS A 177 -10.84 2.29 7.04
C CYS A 177 -10.59 1.00 6.24
N ALA A 178 -10.77 1.05 4.92
CA ALA A 178 -10.46 -0.05 4.02
C ALA A 178 -9.01 -0.48 4.14
N ASP A 179 -8.77 -1.77 3.92
CA ASP A 179 -7.45 -2.37 4.05
C ASP A 179 -6.49 -1.89 2.93
N PRO A 180 -5.37 -1.25 3.28
CA PRO A 180 -4.36 -0.83 2.29
C PRO A 180 -3.73 -2.00 1.52
N LEU A 181 -3.66 -3.18 2.13
CA LEU A 181 -3.10 -4.38 1.48
C LEU A 181 -4.13 -5.16 0.64
N TYR A 182 -5.38 -4.73 0.60
CA TYR A 182 -6.33 -5.33 -0.32
C TYR A 182 -5.89 -5.11 -1.77
N ARG A 183 -6.01 -6.14 -2.62
CA ARG A 183 -5.49 -6.16 -4.00
C ARG A 183 -5.76 -4.87 -4.79
N ARG A 184 -6.98 -4.28 -4.69
CA ARG A 184 -7.33 -3.05 -5.39
C ARG A 184 -6.51 -1.85 -4.91
N SER A 185 -6.31 -1.68 -3.60
CA SER A 185 -5.48 -0.62 -3.06
C SER A 185 -4.02 -0.76 -3.50
N VAL A 186 -3.47 -1.98 -3.42
CA VAL A 186 -2.12 -2.30 -3.88
C VAL A 186 -1.95 -1.97 -5.37
N ARG A 187 -2.94 -2.34 -6.20
CA ARG A 187 -2.91 -2.08 -7.64
C ARG A 187 -3.02 -0.60 -7.99
N VAL A 188 -3.97 0.12 -7.40
CA VAL A 188 -4.20 1.54 -7.67
C VAL A 188 -3.01 2.38 -7.20
N SER A 189 -2.44 2.05 -6.04
CA SER A 189 -1.22 2.68 -5.54
C SER A 189 0.01 2.35 -6.37
N MET A 190 -0.07 1.43 -7.33
CA MET A 190 1.09 0.86 -8.02
C MET A 190 2.12 0.27 -7.06
N GLY A 191 1.66 -0.22 -5.89
CA GLY A 191 2.50 -0.77 -4.84
C GLY A 191 3.18 0.26 -3.92
N THR A 192 2.84 1.55 -3.99
CA THR A 192 3.42 2.54 -3.04
C THR A 192 2.91 2.32 -1.61
N VAL A 193 1.77 1.68 -1.43
CA VAL A 193 1.28 1.22 -0.11
C VAL A 193 2.28 0.31 0.62
N LEU A 194 3.18 -0.33 -0.11
CA LEU A 194 4.23 -1.20 0.43
C LEU A 194 5.51 -0.42 0.79
N GLN A 195 5.62 0.83 0.34
CA GLN A 195 6.80 1.69 0.52
C GLN A 195 6.59 2.76 1.59
N VAL A 196 5.35 3.25 1.74
CA VAL A 196 4.99 4.26 2.73
C VAL A 196 4.73 3.57 4.07
N PRO A 197 5.39 3.96 5.17
CA PRO A 197 5.08 3.45 6.49
C PRO A 197 3.61 3.72 6.86
N TRP A 198 2.92 2.71 7.36
CA TRP A 198 1.53 2.88 7.80
C TRP A 198 1.16 1.91 8.91
N THR A 199 0.13 2.29 9.70
CA THR A 199 -0.48 1.42 10.69
C THR A 199 -1.92 1.86 10.99
N ARG A 200 -2.64 1.07 11.80
CA ARG A 200 -3.98 1.44 12.27
C ARG A 200 -3.90 2.31 13.53
N LEU A 201 -4.70 3.36 13.54
CA LEU A 201 -4.95 4.15 14.75
C LEU A 201 -5.88 3.40 15.70
N PRO A 202 -5.79 3.63 17.00
CA PRO A 202 -6.89 3.36 17.91
C PRO A 202 -8.04 4.37 17.69
N GLU A 203 -9.09 4.27 18.50
CA GLU A 203 -10.18 5.25 18.49
C GLU A 203 -9.67 6.65 18.85
N TRP A 204 -10.37 7.72 18.40
CA TRP A 204 -9.92 9.11 18.56
C TRP A 204 -9.65 9.52 20.01
N SER A 205 -10.35 8.93 20.98
CA SER A 205 -10.10 9.17 22.40
C SER A 205 -8.68 8.83 22.86
N GLU A 206 -8.04 7.88 22.17
CA GLU A 206 -6.65 7.46 22.43
C GLU A 206 -5.70 8.04 21.38
N ALA A 207 -6.13 8.15 20.12
CA ALA A 207 -5.32 8.61 19.00
C ALA A 207 -4.89 10.08 19.16
N ALA A 208 -5.82 10.98 19.51
CA ALA A 208 -5.53 12.39 19.62
C ALA A 208 -4.49 12.70 20.71
N PRO A 209 -4.61 12.21 21.95
CA PRO A 209 -3.55 12.38 22.96
C PRO A 209 -2.20 11.84 22.53
N LEU A 210 -2.18 10.70 21.80
CA LEU A 210 -0.94 10.11 21.30
C LEU A 210 -0.27 11.02 20.26
N LEU A 211 -1.03 11.55 19.30
CA LEU A 211 -0.51 12.47 18.28
C LEU A 211 -0.04 13.79 18.89
N HIS A 212 -0.80 14.37 19.82
CA HIS A 212 -0.39 15.58 20.53
C HIS A 212 0.87 15.36 21.36
N ALA A 213 0.97 14.22 22.08
CA ALA A 213 2.18 13.88 22.86
C ALA A 213 3.43 13.73 21.95
N ALA A 214 3.24 13.31 20.67
CA ALA A 214 4.29 13.26 19.67
C ALA A 214 4.59 14.64 19.03
N GLY A 215 3.84 15.69 19.41
CA GLY A 215 4.00 17.07 18.95
C GLY A 215 3.31 17.37 17.61
N PHE A 216 2.39 16.55 17.15
CA PHE A 216 1.65 16.82 15.93
C PHE A 216 0.50 17.80 16.18
N HIS A 217 0.38 18.78 15.29
CA HIS A 217 -0.83 19.59 15.11
C HIS A 217 -1.79 18.82 14.21
N ILE A 218 -3.01 18.61 14.67
CA ILE A 218 -4.04 17.85 13.94
C ILE A 218 -4.86 18.82 13.11
N ALA A 219 -4.74 18.77 11.78
CA ALA A 219 -5.53 19.58 10.84
C ALA A 219 -6.57 18.70 10.13
N ALA A 220 -7.84 18.98 10.35
CA ALA A 220 -8.96 18.27 9.76
C ALA A 220 -9.38 18.92 8.45
N LEU A 221 -9.28 18.19 7.33
CA LEU A 221 -9.75 18.67 6.02
C LEU A 221 -11.26 18.44 5.90
N ALA A 222 -12.05 19.50 6.11
CA ALA A 222 -13.51 19.41 6.13
C ALA A 222 -14.17 20.75 5.76
N LEU A 223 -15.45 20.67 5.42
CA LEU A 223 -16.31 21.85 5.31
C LEU A 223 -16.78 22.27 6.69
N SER A 224 -16.53 23.51 7.07
CA SER A 224 -17.03 24.11 8.31
C SER A 224 -17.09 25.63 8.17
N GLU A 225 -18.08 26.25 8.82
CA GLU A 225 -18.20 27.71 8.84
C GLU A 225 -16.99 28.42 9.45
N ASN A 226 -16.30 27.75 10.37
CA ASN A 226 -15.13 28.29 11.06
C ASN A 226 -13.81 27.71 10.52
N ALA A 227 -13.83 27.06 9.34
CA ALA A 227 -12.61 26.53 8.72
C ALA A 227 -11.74 27.67 8.17
N VAL A 228 -10.43 27.56 8.36
CA VAL A 228 -9.46 28.38 7.63
C VAL A 228 -9.26 27.81 6.23
N THR A 229 -8.99 28.66 5.27
CA THR A 229 -8.67 28.19 3.90
C THR A 229 -7.32 27.47 3.87
N LEU A 230 -7.17 26.55 2.92
CA LEU A 230 -5.89 25.84 2.75
C LEU A 230 -4.74 26.81 2.47
N ASP A 231 -5.00 27.89 1.71
CA ASP A 231 -4.00 28.91 1.40
C ASP A 231 -3.57 29.72 2.64
N GLU A 232 -4.53 30.08 3.51
CA GLU A 232 -4.25 30.75 4.79
C GLU A 232 -3.46 29.83 5.73
N PHE A 233 -3.86 28.56 5.82
CA PHE A 233 -3.15 27.56 6.65
C PHE A 233 -1.73 27.31 6.14
N ALA A 234 -1.54 27.35 4.83
CA ALA A 234 -0.22 27.17 4.19
C ALA A 234 0.77 28.32 4.47
N ALA A 235 0.28 29.50 4.89
CA ALA A 235 1.16 30.63 5.24
C ALA A 235 1.97 30.37 6.53
N ASP A 236 1.48 29.53 7.44
CA ASP A 236 2.17 29.17 8.69
C ASP A 236 1.91 27.69 9.05
N VAL A 237 2.52 26.78 8.28
CA VAL A 237 2.33 25.35 8.46
C VAL A 237 3.08 24.85 9.70
N PRO A 238 2.40 24.16 10.64
CA PRO A 238 3.04 23.57 11.80
C PRO A 238 4.22 22.65 11.43
N SER A 239 5.26 22.67 12.24
CA SER A 239 6.49 21.89 12.01
C SER A 239 6.24 20.38 11.98
N LYS A 240 5.23 19.91 12.74
CA LYS A 240 4.69 18.55 12.69
C LYS A 240 3.19 18.61 12.43
N LEU A 241 2.74 18.03 11.34
CA LEU A 241 1.36 18.10 10.88
C LEU A 241 0.78 16.69 10.65
N ALA A 242 -0.38 16.43 11.26
CA ALA A 242 -1.26 15.30 10.97
C ALA A 242 -2.48 15.82 10.18
N LEU A 243 -2.50 15.58 8.87
CA LEU A 243 -3.61 15.95 8.00
C LEU A 243 -4.66 14.83 8.00
N VAL A 244 -5.86 15.14 8.50
CA VAL A 244 -6.97 14.18 8.63
C VAL A 244 -7.91 14.33 7.44
N LEU A 245 -8.18 13.20 6.77
CA LEU A 245 -9.04 13.10 5.59
C LEU A 245 -10.22 12.15 5.89
N GLY A 246 -11.44 12.61 5.68
CA GLY A 246 -12.66 11.85 5.93
C GLY A 246 -13.20 11.09 4.72
N SER A 247 -14.23 10.29 4.97
CA SER A 247 -14.93 9.54 3.93
C SER A 247 -15.67 10.45 2.96
N GLU A 248 -15.97 9.92 1.76
CA GLU A 248 -16.88 10.55 0.81
C GLU A 248 -18.33 10.41 1.32
N GLY A 249 -19.04 11.52 1.38
CA GLY A 249 -20.42 11.59 1.85
C GLY A 249 -20.54 12.05 3.28
N ASP A 250 -20.14 11.25 4.26
CA ASP A 250 -20.27 11.60 5.69
C ASP A 250 -19.17 12.54 6.20
N GLY A 251 -18.04 12.66 5.46
CA GLY A 251 -16.90 13.46 5.86
C GLY A 251 -16.19 12.90 7.08
N LEU A 252 -15.75 13.78 7.97
CA LEU A 252 -15.10 13.43 9.24
C LEU A 252 -16.12 13.27 10.37
N SER A 253 -15.87 12.34 11.27
CA SER A 253 -16.69 12.14 12.46
C SER A 253 -16.62 13.35 13.40
N ARG A 254 -17.63 13.48 14.28
CA ARG A 254 -17.59 14.49 15.34
C ARG A 254 -16.38 14.33 16.26
N GLN A 255 -15.94 13.10 16.47
CA GLN A 255 -14.76 12.80 17.30
C GLN A 255 -13.48 13.32 16.64
N ALA A 256 -13.30 13.09 15.34
CA ALA A 256 -12.17 13.61 14.57
C ALA A 256 -12.16 15.15 14.56
N LEU A 257 -13.32 15.76 14.28
CA LEU A 257 -13.45 17.23 14.27
C LEU A 257 -13.17 17.84 15.67
N SER A 258 -13.61 17.18 16.74
CA SER A 258 -13.35 17.64 18.12
C SER A 258 -11.88 17.44 18.53
N ALA A 259 -11.17 16.50 17.92
CA ALA A 259 -9.76 16.23 18.16
C ALA A 259 -8.84 17.15 17.35
N ALA A 260 -9.37 17.82 16.32
CA ALA A 260 -8.59 18.69 15.46
C ALA A 260 -8.27 20.03 16.14
N ASP A 261 -7.02 20.47 16.01
CA ASP A 261 -6.57 21.81 16.43
C ASP A 261 -7.02 22.89 15.44
N THR A 262 -7.13 22.52 14.16
CA THR A 262 -7.60 23.40 13.09
C THR A 262 -8.45 22.62 12.08
N VAL A 263 -9.57 23.20 11.67
CA VAL A 263 -10.34 22.74 10.52
C VAL A 263 -9.90 23.53 9.30
N VAL A 264 -9.50 22.83 8.25
CA VAL A 264 -8.98 23.44 7.01
C VAL A 264 -9.92 23.09 5.86
N THR A 265 -10.21 24.07 5.00
CA THR A 265 -11.06 23.85 3.82
C THR A 265 -10.34 24.22 2.53
N ILE A 266 -10.58 23.45 1.46
CA ILE A 266 -10.18 23.82 0.10
C ILE A 266 -11.27 24.71 -0.48
N PRO A 267 -11.00 25.99 -0.81
CA PRO A 267 -11.99 26.86 -1.42
C PRO A 267 -12.46 26.30 -2.76
N MET A 268 -13.77 26.18 -2.90
CA MET A 268 -14.38 25.61 -4.10
C MET A 268 -15.10 26.69 -4.93
N SER A 269 -15.29 26.45 -6.21
CA SER A 269 -15.96 27.32 -7.15
C SER A 269 -17.21 26.70 -7.75
N HIS A 270 -18.08 27.48 -8.33
CA HIS A 270 -19.25 27.06 -9.10
C HIS A 270 -20.27 26.21 -8.33
N GLY A 271 -20.36 26.37 -7.01
CA GLY A 271 -21.31 25.61 -6.18
C GLY A 271 -20.95 24.14 -6.00
N VAL A 272 -19.70 23.77 -6.28
CA VAL A 272 -19.17 22.43 -5.93
C VAL A 272 -18.79 22.45 -4.46
N ASP A 273 -19.27 21.46 -3.68
CA ASP A 273 -19.04 21.41 -2.24
C ASP A 273 -17.70 20.74 -1.87
N SER A 274 -17.30 19.72 -2.65
CA SER A 274 -16.10 18.93 -2.31
C SER A 274 -15.43 18.33 -3.54
N LEU A 275 -14.16 17.90 -3.38
CA LEU A 275 -13.44 17.04 -4.31
C LEU A 275 -13.50 15.60 -3.82
N ASN A 276 -13.30 14.65 -4.74
CA ASN A 276 -12.96 13.29 -4.37
C ASN A 276 -11.78 13.31 -3.37
N VAL A 277 -11.83 12.51 -2.32
CA VAL A 277 -10.88 12.56 -1.21
C VAL A 277 -9.42 12.34 -1.64
N ALA A 278 -9.17 11.52 -2.66
CA ALA A 278 -7.81 11.33 -3.18
C ALA A 278 -7.31 12.58 -3.92
N SER A 279 -8.18 13.31 -4.62
CA SER A 279 -7.86 14.60 -5.24
C SER A 279 -7.61 15.67 -4.19
N ALA A 280 -8.48 15.76 -3.18
CA ALA A 280 -8.32 16.66 -2.05
C ALA A 280 -7.00 16.41 -1.31
N SER A 281 -6.64 15.15 -1.09
CA SER A 281 -5.38 14.76 -0.45
C SER A 281 -4.16 15.24 -1.25
N ALA A 282 -4.18 15.07 -2.57
CA ALA A 282 -3.07 15.51 -3.43
C ALA A 282 -2.90 17.04 -3.44
N VAL A 283 -4.01 17.79 -3.50
CA VAL A 283 -4.00 19.25 -3.42
C VAL A 283 -3.44 19.71 -2.07
N ALA A 284 -3.99 19.19 -0.96
CA ALA A 284 -3.56 19.60 0.37
C ALA A 284 -2.09 19.24 0.63
N LEU A 285 -1.66 18.02 0.30
CA LEU A 285 -0.27 17.60 0.45
C LEU A 285 0.70 18.48 -0.36
N TYR A 286 0.33 18.79 -1.60
CA TYR A 286 1.17 19.64 -2.45
C TYR A 286 1.29 21.07 -1.92
N THR A 287 0.21 21.63 -1.39
CA THR A 287 0.18 22.99 -0.83
C THR A 287 0.94 23.09 0.50
N LEU A 288 0.88 22.03 1.34
CA LEU A 288 1.45 21.99 2.69
C LEU A 288 2.85 21.33 2.79
N ARG A 289 3.51 21.08 1.65
CA ARG A 289 4.84 20.44 1.59
C ARG A 289 5.99 21.34 2.03
#